data_ba00c4a78563cc9a43507e693d61ae70
#
_entry.id   ba00c4a78563cc9a43507e693d61ae70
#
_cell.length_a   1.000
_cell.length_b   1.000
_cell.length_c   1.000
_cell.angle_alpha   90.00
_cell.angle_beta   90.00
_cell.angle_gamma   90.00
#
_symmetry.space_group_name_H-M   'P 1'
#
loop_
_entity.id
_entity.type
_entity.pdbx_description
1 polymer ?
#
loop_
_entity_poly.entity_id
_entity_poly.type
_entity_poly.pdbx_seq_one_letter_code
_entity_poly.pdbx_strand_id
1 'polypeptide(L)'
;MIVAFLSELYYIAVMDAAIKAELDKLKELIINAIPVEQIYLFGSYAYGEPHKDSDLDLYVVLKDGLPMRDLDAGLQISFAIARKKSMPVDIIAKNKKDFMNRQDDVTLERKVRRDGILIYG
;
A
#
# COMPACT_ATOMS: atom_id res chain seq x y z
N MET A 1 -28.55 4.90 -1.32
CA MET A 1 -27.62 4.76 -2.46
C MET A 1 -26.80 6.01 -2.71
N ILE A 2 -27.42 7.15 -2.87
CA ILE A 2 -26.73 8.44 -3.08
C ILE A 2 -25.87 8.81 -1.87
N VAL A 3 -26.34 8.53 -0.65
CA VAL A 3 -25.61 8.83 0.59
C VAL A 3 -24.31 8.02 0.69
N ALA A 4 -24.34 6.72 0.34
CA ALA A 4 -23.13 5.88 0.36
C ALA A 4 -22.12 6.36 -0.68
N PHE A 5 -22.56 6.72 -1.87
CA PHE A 5 -21.71 7.26 -2.92
C PHE A 5 -21.09 8.59 -2.53
N LEU A 6 -21.86 9.48 -1.91
CA LEU A 6 -21.35 10.76 -1.40
C LEU A 6 -20.38 10.57 -0.25
N SER A 7 -20.58 9.56 0.62
CA SER A 7 -19.65 9.21 1.70
C SER A 7 -18.30 8.75 1.16
N GLU A 8 -18.30 7.93 0.11
CA GLU A 8 -17.08 7.48 -0.54
C GLU A 8 -16.35 8.64 -1.22
N LEU A 9 -17.06 9.50 -1.94
CA LEU A 9 -16.48 10.70 -2.54
C LEU A 9 -15.94 11.65 -1.49
N TYR A 10 -16.69 11.86 -0.41
CA TYR A 10 -16.25 12.69 0.71
C TYR A 10 -15.00 12.10 1.36
N TYR A 11 -14.97 10.79 1.58
CA TYR A 11 -13.81 10.09 2.13
C TYR A 11 -12.60 10.20 1.22
N ILE A 12 -12.78 10.01 -0.10
CA ILE A 12 -11.71 10.18 -1.09
C ILE A 12 -11.22 11.63 -1.10
N ALA A 13 -12.11 12.60 -0.96
CA ALA A 13 -11.77 14.03 -0.89
C ALA A 13 -11.09 14.38 0.43
N VAL A 14 -11.50 13.76 1.53
CA VAL A 14 -10.96 13.96 2.90
C VAL A 14 -9.76 13.04 3.17
N MET A 15 -9.57 12.02 2.36
CA MET A 15 -8.28 11.38 2.23
C MET A 15 -7.34 12.39 1.58
N ASP A 16 -7.40 13.44 2.11
CA ASP A 16 -6.73 14.67 2.24
C ASP A 16 -5.65 14.83 1.19
N ALA A 17 -5.56 15.97 0.62
CA ALA A 17 -4.44 16.36 -0.23
C ALA A 17 -3.09 16.00 0.41
N ALA A 18 -2.99 16.10 1.75
CA ALA A 18 -1.78 15.73 2.48
C ALA A 18 -1.48 14.22 2.41
N ILE A 19 -2.49 13.36 2.60
CA ILE A 19 -2.32 11.91 2.51
C ILE A 19 -2.02 11.50 1.07
N LYS A 20 -2.70 12.09 0.10
CA LYS A 20 -2.43 11.82 -1.31
C LYS A 20 -1.01 12.21 -1.68
N ALA A 21 -0.55 13.38 -1.25
CA ALA A 21 0.82 13.82 -1.47
C ALA A 21 1.84 12.90 -0.82
N GLU A 22 1.54 12.41 0.38
CA GLU A 22 2.39 11.44 1.08
C GLU A 22 2.46 10.12 0.30
N LEU A 23 1.33 9.60 -0.16
CA LEU A 23 1.28 8.37 -0.96
C LEU A 23 2.04 8.52 -2.28
N ASP A 24 1.91 9.65 -2.96
CA ASP A 24 2.64 9.90 -4.21
C ASP A 24 4.14 9.95 -3.96
N LYS A 25 4.58 10.60 -2.89
CA LYS A 25 5.97 10.65 -2.48
C LYS A 25 6.53 9.25 -2.17
N LEU A 26 5.82 8.49 -1.34
CA LEU A 26 6.23 7.14 -0.96
C LEU A 26 6.28 6.22 -2.17
N LYS A 27 5.29 6.30 -3.06
CA LYS A 27 5.26 5.53 -4.30
C LYS A 27 6.54 5.76 -5.10
N GLU A 28 6.92 7.01 -5.34
CA GLU A 28 8.12 7.33 -6.11
C GLU A 28 9.39 6.80 -5.44
N LEU A 29 9.49 6.93 -4.13
CA LEU A 29 10.65 6.42 -3.39
C LEU A 29 10.74 4.89 -3.49
N ILE A 30 9.61 4.21 -3.41
CA ILE A 30 9.56 2.74 -3.46
C ILE A 30 9.93 2.23 -4.86
N ILE A 31 9.30 2.77 -5.90
CA ILE A 31 9.57 2.29 -7.27
C ILE A 31 10.99 2.60 -7.74
N ASN A 32 11.62 3.63 -7.17
CA ASN A 32 13.02 3.94 -7.46
C ASN A 32 13.99 3.09 -6.65
N ALA A 33 13.55 2.48 -5.56
CA ALA A 33 14.41 1.67 -4.69
C ALA A 33 14.51 0.21 -5.15
N ILE A 34 13.47 -0.35 -5.75
CA ILE A 34 13.37 -1.77 -6.06
C ILE A 34 12.36 -1.99 -7.18
N PRO A 35 12.53 -3.04 -8.01
CA PRO A 35 11.53 -3.36 -9.04
C PRO A 35 10.19 -3.78 -8.43
N VAL A 36 9.14 -3.02 -8.71
CA VAL A 36 7.81 -3.19 -8.15
C VAL A 36 6.79 -3.43 -9.25
N GLU A 37 5.90 -4.39 -9.04
CA GLU A 37 4.77 -4.65 -9.93
C GLU A 37 3.56 -3.81 -9.58
N GLN A 38 3.19 -3.78 -8.29
CA GLN A 38 2.03 -3.05 -7.79
C GLN A 38 2.27 -2.56 -6.36
N ILE A 39 1.61 -1.48 -5.99
CA ILE A 39 1.53 -1.01 -4.61
C ILE A 39 0.08 -0.78 -4.26
N TYR A 40 -0.38 -1.36 -3.16
CA TYR A 40 -1.72 -1.16 -2.61
C TYR A 40 -1.64 -0.42 -1.27
N LEU A 41 -2.58 0.49 -1.06
CA LEU A 41 -2.89 0.97 0.28
C LEU A 41 -3.97 0.04 0.86
N PHE A 42 -3.75 -0.45 2.08
CA PHE A 42 -4.73 -1.25 2.80
C PHE A 42 -4.86 -0.72 4.23
N GLY A 43 -5.60 -1.44 5.08
CA GLY A 43 -5.79 -1.01 6.45
C GLY A 43 -6.78 0.15 6.59
N SER A 44 -6.73 0.85 7.72
CA SER A 44 -7.75 1.82 8.10
C SER A 44 -7.93 2.96 7.11
N TYR A 45 -6.84 3.45 6.51
CA TYR A 45 -6.94 4.50 5.49
C TYR A 45 -7.63 4.03 4.22
N ALA A 46 -7.46 2.77 3.85
CA ALA A 46 -8.11 2.21 2.66
C ALA A 46 -9.58 1.88 2.90
N TYR A 47 -9.92 1.47 4.13
CA TYR A 47 -11.25 0.97 4.45
C TYR A 47 -12.19 2.03 5.06
N GLY A 48 -11.76 3.28 5.09
CA GLY A 48 -12.61 4.38 5.52
C GLY A 48 -12.70 4.62 7.02
N GLU A 49 -11.76 4.08 7.80
CA GLU A 49 -11.79 4.17 9.25
C GLU A 49 -10.47 4.70 9.85
N PRO A 50 -9.82 5.75 9.26
CA PRO A 50 -8.62 6.27 9.86
C PRO A 50 -8.92 7.05 11.14
N HIS A 51 -8.00 6.97 12.09
CA HIS A 51 -8.00 7.78 13.29
C HIS A 51 -6.60 8.38 13.48
N LYS A 52 -6.43 9.29 14.45
CA LYS A 52 -5.19 10.08 14.57
C LYS A 52 -3.92 9.24 14.74
N ASP A 53 -4.05 8.02 15.26
CA ASP A 53 -2.92 7.11 15.47
C ASP A 53 -2.81 6.05 14.37
N SER A 54 -3.56 6.19 13.28
CA SER A 54 -3.51 5.24 12.16
C SER A 54 -2.21 5.39 11.37
N ASP A 55 -1.62 4.24 11.03
CA ASP A 55 -0.47 4.17 10.14
C ASP A 55 -0.93 4.01 8.70
N LEU A 56 -0.08 4.40 7.75
CA LEU A 56 -0.29 4.01 6.36
C LEU A 56 0.20 2.58 6.18
N ASP A 57 -0.68 1.69 5.73
CA ASP A 57 -0.34 0.30 5.47
C ASP A 57 -0.18 0.09 3.96
N LEU A 58 1.04 -0.18 3.53
CA LEU A 58 1.35 -0.38 2.12
C LEU A 58 1.74 -1.83 1.85
N TYR A 59 1.08 -2.42 0.87
CA TYR A 59 1.42 -3.75 0.36
C TYR A 59 2.12 -3.59 -0.98
N VAL A 60 3.39 -3.99 -1.02
CA VAL A 60 4.24 -3.86 -2.21
C VAL A 60 4.35 -5.23 -2.86
N VAL A 61 3.79 -5.37 -4.06
CA VAL A 61 3.94 -6.57 -4.87
C VAL A 61 5.19 -6.39 -5.71
N LEU A 62 6.21 -7.20 -5.42
CA LEU A 62 7.50 -7.13 -6.09
C LEU A 62 7.45 -7.86 -7.43
N LYS A 63 8.23 -7.42 -8.40
CA LYS A 63 8.44 -8.19 -9.63
C LYS A 63 9.11 -9.52 -9.30
N ASP A 64 8.75 -10.56 -10.04
CA ASP A 64 9.36 -11.88 -9.88
C ASP A 64 10.84 -11.86 -10.28
N GLY A 65 11.60 -12.82 -9.72
CA GLY A 65 12.98 -13.04 -10.10
C GLY A 65 14.00 -12.13 -9.43
N LEU A 66 13.61 -11.36 -8.40
CA LEU A 66 14.59 -10.56 -7.67
C LEU A 66 15.55 -11.45 -6.88
N PRO A 67 16.86 -11.13 -6.86
CA PRO A 67 17.86 -11.93 -6.17
C PRO A 67 17.91 -11.65 -4.66
N MET A 68 16.75 -11.54 -4.02
CA MET A 68 16.64 -11.29 -2.58
C MET A 68 15.33 -11.85 -2.05
N ARG A 69 15.28 -12.11 -0.74
CA ARG A 69 14.06 -12.54 -0.08
C ARG A 69 13.09 -11.37 0.03
N ASP A 70 11.78 -11.67 0.12
CA ASP A 70 10.75 -10.66 0.31
C ASP A 70 11.00 -9.82 1.58
N LEU A 71 11.46 -10.45 2.65
CA LEU A 71 11.79 -9.75 3.89
C LEU A 71 12.91 -8.71 3.66
N ASP A 72 13.95 -9.08 2.94
CA ASP A 72 15.07 -8.17 2.65
C ASP A 72 14.62 -7.01 1.76
N ALA A 73 13.75 -7.30 0.79
CA ALA A 73 13.14 -6.28 -0.04
C ALA A 73 12.31 -5.29 0.78
N GLY A 74 11.50 -5.80 1.71
CA GLY A 74 10.72 -4.96 2.62
C GLY A 74 11.59 -4.05 3.48
N LEU A 75 12.71 -4.57 3.98
CA LEU A 75 13.67 -3.77 4.74
C LEU A 75 14.32 -2.68 3.86
N GLN A 76 14.69 -3.01 2.63
CA GLN A 76 15.25 -2.05 1.70
C GLN A 76 14.26 -0.91 1.40
N ILE A 77 12.99 -1.24 1.21
CA ILE A 77 11.93 -0.25 1.02
C ILE A 77 11.80 0.64 2.26
N SER A 78 11.77 0.03 3.44
CA SER A 78 11.64 0.76 4.70
C SER A 78 12.80 1.73 4.91
N PHE A 79 14.02 1.34 4.57
CA PHE A 79 15.17 2.24 4.60
C PHE A 79 15.04 3.38 3.59
N ALA A 80 14.54 3.09 2.39
CA ALA A 80 14.40 4.09 1.33
C ALA A 80 13.43 5.21 1.73
N ILE A 81 12.40 4.91 2.51
CA ILE A 81 11.39 5.90 2.91
C ILE A 81 11.64 6.51 4.29
N ALA A 82 12.53 5.94 5.10
CA ALA A 82 12.64 6.24 6.53
C ALA A 82 12.84 7.73 6.84
N ARG A 83 13.64 8.45 6.05
CA ARG A 83 13.95 9.87 6.28
C ARG A 83 12.97 10.82 5.60
N LYS A 84 12.14 10.29 4.70
CA LYS A 84 11.26 11.11 3.85
C LYS A 84 9.81 11.03 4.26
N LYS A 85 9.40 9.96 4.92
CA LYS A 85 8.01 9.79 5.36
C LYS A 85 7.67 10.82 6.43
N SER A 86 6.43 11.32 6.37
CA SER A 86 5.90 12.32 7.30
C SER A 86 5.02 11.72 8.38
N MET A 87 4.79 10.41 8.33
CA MET A 87 3.94 9.68 9.27
C MET A 87 4.38 8.22 9.35
N PRO A 88 3.92 7.46 10.35
CA PRO A 88 4.22 6.04 10.42
C PRO A 88 3.70 5.28 9.20
N VAL A 89 4.51 4.39 8.66
CA VAL A 89 4.19 3.57 7.49
C VAL A 89 4.63 2.14 7.76
N ASP A 90 3.70 1.21 7.60
CA ASP A 90 3.98 -0.23 7.65
C ASP A 90 4.09 -0.77 6.23
N ILE A 91 5.14 -1.51 5.95
CA ILE A 91 5.41 -2.10 4.65
C ILE A 91 5.33 -3.61 4.74
N ILE A 92 4.52 -4.21 3.87
CA ILE A 92 4.56 -5.64 3.58
C ILE A 92 4.99 -5.78 2.12
N ALA A 93 6.02 -6.57 1.88
CA ALA A 93 6.51 -6.85 0.53
C ALA A 93 6.39 -8.35 0.23
N LYS A 94 5.91 -8.68 -0.96
CA LYS A 94 5.79 -10.05 -1.43
C LYS A 94 6.00 -10.10 -2.93
N ASN A 95 6.66 -11.16 -3.42
CA ASN A 95 6.81 -11.34 -4.85
C ASN A 95 5.45 -11.61 -5.51
N LYS A 96 5.34 -11.27 -6.79
CA LYS A 96 4.09 -11.38 -7.54
C LYS A 96 3.53 -12.80 -7.53
N LYS A 97 4.37 -13.80 -7.70
CA LYS A 97 3.94 -15.20 -7.74
C LYS A 97 3.23 -15.60 -6.46
N ASP A 98 3.85 -15.30 -5.31
CA ASP A 98 3.26 -15.64 -4.01
C ASP A 98 2.01 -14.81 -3.73
N PHE A 99 2.01 -13.52 -4.09
CA PHE A 99 0.83 -12.68 -3.96
C PHE A 99 -0.36 -13.26 -4.73
N MET A 100 -0.15 -13.68 -5.96
CA MET A 100 -1.20 -14.25 -6.81
C MET A 100 -1.64 -15.64 -6.31
N ASN A 101 -0.72 -16.47 -5.85
CA ASN A 101 -1.03 -17.82 -5.33
C ASN A 101 -1.87 -17.76 -4.06
N ARG A 102 -1.78 -16.69 -3.30
CA ARG A 102 -2.55 -16.54 -2.05
C ARG A 102 -3.93 -15.93 -2.26
N GLN A 103 -4.35 -15.66 -3.50
CA GLN A 103 -5.68 -15.13 -3.80
C GLN A 103 -6.80 -16.16 -3.61
N ASP A 104 -6.49 -17.44 -3.67
CA ASP A 104 -7.48 -18.51 -3.65
C ASP A 104 -7.99 -18.85 -2.25
N ASP A 105 -7.31 -18.38 -1.21
CA ASP A 105 -7.68 -18.61 0.20
C ASP A 105 -8.09 -17.31 0.89
N VAL A 106 -8.64 -17.43 2.09
CA VAL A 106 -8.97 -16.29 2.95
C VAL A 106 -7.66 -15.75 3.56
N THR A 107 -7.01 -14.89 2.83
CA THR A 107 -5.69 -14.34 3.16
C THR A 107 -5.71 -12.83 3.16
N LEU A 108 -4.67 -12.22 3.73
CA LEU A 108 -4.43 -10.77 3.61
C LEU A 108 -4.29 -10.36 2.15
N GLU A 109 -3.58 -11.15 1.34
CA GLU A 109 -3.34 -10.88 -0.08
C GLU A 109 -4.64 -10.79 -0.86
N ARG A 110 -5.58 -11.69 -0.58
CA ARG A 110 -6.91 -11.65 -1.21
C ARG A 110 -7.67 -10.39 -0.81
N LYS A 111 -7.65 -10.03 0.47
CA LYS A 111 -8.32 -8.83 0.96
C LYS A 111 -7.71 -7.56 0.36
N VAL A 112 -6.38 -7.49 0.29
CA VAL A 112 -5.67 -6.35 -0.28
C VAL A 112 -6.06 -6.15 -1.74
N ARG A 113 -6.05 -7.20 -2.53
CA ARG A 113 -6.39 -7.11 -3.95
C ARG A 113 -7.84 -6.72 -4.17
N ARG A 114 -8.75 -7.26 -3.36
CA ARG A 114 -10.19 -7.01 -3.50
C ARG A 114 -10.60 -5.63 -2.96
N ASP A 115 -10.14 -5.27 -1.78
CA ASP A 115 -10.65 -4.12 -1.02
C ASP A 115 -9.64 -2.98 -0.88
N GLY A 116 -8.36 -3.23 -1.15
CA GLY A 116 -7.31 -2.22 -1.08
C GLY A 116 -7.40 -1.20 -2.22
N ILE A 117 -6.68 -0.10 -2.06
CA ILE A 117 -6.59 0.95 -3.09
C ILE A 117 -5.27 0.78 -3.84
N LEU A 118 -5.37 0.53 -5.15
CA LEU A 118 -4.19 0.42 -5.99
C LEU A 118 -3.61 1.82 -6.23
N ILE A 119 -2.37 2.05 -5.77
CA ILE A 119 -1.69 3.34 -5.95
C ILE A 119 -0.59 3.29 -7.01
N TYR A 120 -0.20 2.12 -7.46
CA TYR A 120 0.77 1.92 -8.54
C TYR A 120 0.54 0.57 -9.22
N GLY A 121 0.63 0.57 -10.53
CA GLY A 121 0.41 -0.63 -11.35
C GLY A 121 -1.04 -0.80 -11.73
#